data_f24f8f4f371903cc49c198c8b32fc59f
#
_entry.id   f24f8f4f371903cc49c198c8b32fc59f
#
_cell.length_a   1.000
_cell.length_b   1.000
_cell.length_c   1.000
_cell.angle_alpha   90.00
_cell.angle_beta   90.00
_cell.angle_gamma   90.00
#
_symmetry.space_group_name_H-M   'P 1'
#
loop_
_entity.id
_entity.type
_entity.pdbx_description
1 polymer ?
#
loop_
_entity_poly.entity_id
_entity_poly.type
_entity_poly.pdbx_seq_one_letter_code
_entity_poly.pdbx_strand_id
1 'polypeptide(L)'
;MKKKYGIMHLIVVVLVIIGALNWGTTAFGYNLVDIIKNCVNKLARRETHLDKIVYILVGLAAIKLASKRDFWLPFLGKTVLPSSLIPLKDIVGDTTIEVKVSPNVKVAYWASLPQQTTEIPKVENAYGDYNNAGVVLSDKNGIAKLIINKGTNYVVPYGREISRHVHYRELEQDMGFIGKIHTIRY
;
A
#
# COMPACT_ATOMS: atom_id res chain seq x y z
N MET A 1 10.91 12.07 9.56
CA MET A 1 9.54 11.51 9.69
C MET A 1 9.36 10.10 9.13
N LYS A 2 10.14 9.67 8.11
CA LYS A 2 9.98 8.36 7.41
C LYS A 2 10.31 7.10 8.25
N LYS A 3 11.26 7.16 9.20
CA LYS A 3 11.59 6.01 10.08
C LYS A 3 10.44 5.53 10.98
N LYS A 4 9.55 6.44 11.37
CA LYS A 4 8.45 6.16 12.31
C LYS A 4 7.39 5.21 11.74
N TYR A 5 7.16 5.24 10.41
CA TYR A 5 6.17 4.38 9.77
C TYR A 5 6.62 2.91 9.66
N GLY A 6 7.92 2.67 9.44
CA GLY A 6 8.46 1.31 9.40
C GLY A 6 8.36 0.61 10.76
N ILE A 7 8.70 1.30 11.84
CA ILE A 7 8.62 0.77 13.20
C ILE A 7 7.17 0.45 13.59
N MET A 8 6.22 1.35 13.30
CA MET A 8 4.80 1.10 13.59
C MET A 8 4.24 -0.11 12.83
N HIS A 9 4.67 -0.30 11.57
CA HIS A 9 4.27 -1.49 10.82
C HIS A 9 4.85 -2.76 11.44
N LEU A 10 6.13 -2.73 11.80
CA LEU A 10 6.78 -3.85 12.46
C LEU A 10 6.08 -4.24 13.77
N ILE A 11 5.77 -3.26 14.63
CA ILE A 11 5.03 -3.49 15.88
C ILE A 11 3.69 -4.17 15.62
N VAL A 12 2.92 -3.68 14.64
CA VAL A 12 1.62 -4.25 14.27
C VAL A 12 1.76 -5.71 13.81
N VAL A 13 2.74 -6.01 12.96
CA VAL A 13 2.99 -7.37 12.46
C VAL A 13 3.41 -8.29 13.60
N VAL A 14 4.33 -7.85 14.44
CA VAL A 14 4.81 -8.64 15.60
C VAL A 14 3.68 -8.96 16.56
N LEU A 15 2.81 -7.99 16.86
CA LEU A 15 1.66 -8.22 17.75
C LEU A 15 0.72 -9.29 17.17
N VAL A 16 0.43 -9.24 15.86
CA VAL A 16 -0.44 -10.23 15.21
C VAL A 16 0.20 -11.61 15.21
N ILE A 17 1.52 -11.70 14.95
CA ILE A 17 2.25 -12.98 14.99
C ILE A 17 2.23 -13.57 16.41
N ILE A 18 2.52 -12.76 17.44
CA ILE A 18 2.48 -13.22 18.84
C ILE A 18 1.07 -13.70 19.21
N GLY A 19 0.04 -12.96 18.82
CA GLY A 19 -1.34 -13.37 19.05
C GLY A 19 -1.69 -14.69 18.37
N ALA A 20 -1.28 -14.89 17.11
CA ALA A 20 -1.50 -16.13 16.38
C ALA A 20 -0.76 -17.32 17.04
N LEU A 21 0.50 -17.12 17.45
CA LEU A 21 1.28 -18.14 18.15
C LEU A 21 0.64 -18.49 19.49
N ASN A 22 0.13 -17.51 20.23
CA ASN A 22 -0.59 -17.76 21.50
C ASN A 22 -1.83 -18.64 21.29
N TRP A 23 -2.60 -18.40 20.20
CA TRP A 23 -3.73 -19.26 19.87
C TRP A 23 -3.29 -20.67 19.50
N GLY A 24 -2.17 -20.81 18.76
CA GLY A 24 -1.59 -22.11 18.44
C GLY A 24 -1.19 -22.89 19.70
N THR A 25 -0.49 -22.25 20.65
CA THR A 25 -0.08 -22.91 21.89
C THR A 25 -1.27 -23.21 22.82
N THR A 26 -2.32 -22.37 22.79
CA THR A 26 -3.55 -22.59 23.57
C THR A 26 -4.26 -23.89 23.13
N ALA A 27 -4.18 -24.27 21.86
CA ALA A 27 -4.72 -25.54 21.37
C ALA A 27 -4.04 -26.76 22.02
N PHE A 28 -2.83 -26.61 22.51
CA PHE A 28 -2.09 -27.63 23.28
C PHE A 28 -2.16 -27.41 24.80
N GLY A 29 -3.06 -26.55 25.27
CA GLY A 29 -3.24 -26.26 26.69
C GLY A 29 -2.31 -25.21 27.29
N TYR A 30 -1.50 -24.51 26.46
CA TYR A 30 -0.55 -23.49 26.92
C TYR A 30 -0.94 -22.10 26.45
N ASN A 31 -1.50 -21.28 27.34
CA ASN A 31 -1.76 -19.86 27.03
C ASN A 31 -0.55 -19.02 27.47
N LEU A 32 0.25 -18.56 26.50
CA LEU A 32 1.46 -17.77 26.78
C LEU A 32 1.14 -16.42 27.43
N VAL A 33 0.04 -15.80 27.05
CA VAL A 33 -0.39 -14.52 27.63
C VAL A 33 -0.74 -14.68 29.11
N ASP A 34 -1.42 -15.76 29.49
CA ASP A 34 -1.75 -16.07 30.88
C ASP A 34 -0.50 -16.40 31.70
N ILE A 35 0.45 -17.11 31.10
CA ILE A 35 1.73 -17.40 31.77
C ILE A 35 2.46 -16.08 32.07
N ILE A 36 2.57 -15.17 31.10
CA ILE A 36 3.21 -13.87 31.30
C ILE A 36 2.44 -13.03 32.34
N LYS A 37 1.10 -12.98 32.25
CA LYS A 37 0.26 -12.29 33.23
C LYS A 37 0.52 -12.77 34.63
N ASN A 38 0.55 -14.10 34.86
CA ASN A 38 0.78 -14.69 36.15
C ASN A 38 2.18 -14.34 36.73
N CYS A 39 3.21 -14.34 35.86
CA CYS A 39 4.55 -13.87 36.24
C CYS A 39 4.54 -12.39 36.65
N VAL A 40 3.88 -11.53 35.86
CA VAL A 40 3.77 -10.09 36.16
C VAL A 40 3.00 -9.85 37.43
N ASN A 41 1.87 -10.54 37.65
CA ASN A 41 1.08 -10.43 38.86
C ASN A 41 1.89 -10.83 40.12
N LYS A 42 2.68 -11.89 40.04
CA LYS A 42 3.55 -12.34 41.12
C LYS A 42 4.63 -11.30 41.43
N LEU A 43 5.25 -10.72 40.39
CA LEU A 43 6.29 -9.70 40.55
C LEU A 43 5.73 -8.38 41.08
N ALA A 44 4.59 -7.94 40.54
CA ALA A 44 3.92 -6.68 40.91
C ALA A 44 3.16 -6.81 42.27
N ARG A 45 3.00 -8.01 42.82
CA ARG A 45 2.20 -8.32 44.02
C ARG A 45 0.76 -7.79 43.94
N ARG A 46 0.20 -7.74 42.73
CA ARG A 46 -1.20 -7.33 42.49
C ARG A 46 -1.74 -8.00 41.24
N GLU A 47 -3.03 -8.14 41.13
CA GLU A 47 -3.68 -8.59 39.92
C GLU A 47 -3.64 -7.50 38.84
N THR A 48 -3.32 -7.90 37.60
CA THR A 48 -3.29 -7.03 36.46
C THR A 48 -4.27 -7.57 35.39
N HIS A 49 -4.75 -6.69 34.55
CA HIS A 49 -5.57 -7.03 33.36
C HIS A 49 -4.70 -7.12 32.10
N LEU A 50 -3.47 -7.63 32.24
CA LEU A 50 -2.51 -7.69 31.14
C LEU A 50 -3.03 -8.52 29.94
N ASP A 51 -3.71 -9.63 30.23
CA ASP A 51 -4.36 -10.47 29.22
C ASP A 51 -5.35 -9.69 28.36
N LYS A 52 -6.26 -8.94 28.97
CA LYS A 52 -7.24 -8.11 28.25
C LYS A 52 -6.57 -7.05 27.40
N ILE A 53 -5.55 -6.38 27.93
CA ILE A 53 -4.79 -5.34 27.22
C ILE A 53 -4.11 -5.94 25.99
N VAL A 54 -3.41 -7.07 26.16
CA VAL A 54 -2.72 -7.75 25.06
C VAL A 54 -3.71 -8.17 23.97
N TYR A 55 -4.84 -8.80 24.33
CA TYR A 55 -5.84 -9.22 23.35
C TYR A 55 -6.47 -8.06 22.61
N ILE A 56 -6.76 -6.94 23.28
CA ILE A 56 -7.25 -5.71 22.63
C ILE A 56 -6.21 -5.17 21.64
N LEU A 57 -4.94 -5.08 22.04
CA LEU A 57 -3.87 -4.58 21.17
C LEU A 57 -3.66 -5.48 19.95
N VAL A 58 -3.71 -6.80 20.12
CA VAL A 58 -3.65 -7.77 19.01
C VAL A 58 -4.83 -7.59 18.07
N GLY A 59 -6.05 -7.44 18.58
CA GLY A 59 -7.24 -7.19 17.78
C GLY A 59 -7.16 -5.90 16.98
N LEU A 60 -6.75 -4.80 17.61
CA LEU A 60 -6.56 -3.51 16.93
C LEU A 60 -5.44 -3.58 15.87
N ALA A 61 -4.36 -4.31 16.17
CA ALA A 61 -3.27 -4.54 15.21
C ALA A 61 -3.76 -5.33 13.98
N ALA A 62 -4.56 -6.37 14.19
CA ALA A 62 -5.15 -7.16 13.11
C ALA A 62 -6.10 -6.33 12.22
N ILE A 63 -6.98 -5.52 12.83
CA ILE A 63 -7.87 -4.61 12.08
C ILE A 63 -7.05 -3.61 11.24
N LYS A 64 -6.01 -3.01 11.84
CA LYS A 64 -5.13 -2.07 11.15
C LYS A 64 -4.38 -2.73 9.99
N LEU A 65 -3.98 -4.00 10.12
CA LEU A 65 -3.32 -4.73 9.05
C LEU A 65 -4.32 -5.09 7.94
N ALA A 66 -5.48 -5.62 8.30
CA ALA A 66 -6.52 -6.01 7.37
C ALA A 66 -7.11 -4.84 6.58
N SER A 67 -7.10 -3.62 7.12
CA SER A 67 -7.55 -2.41 6.41
C SER A 67 -6.59 -1.93 5.32
N LYS A 68 -5.37 -2.49 5.24
CA LYS A 68 -4.39 -2.10 4.23
C LYS A 68 -4.53 -2.93 2.97
N ARG A 69 -4.74 -2.27 1.84
CA ARG A 69 -4.85 -2.94 0.54
C ARG A 69 -3.56 -3.67 0.15
N ASP A 70 -2.40 -3.10 0.46
CA ASP A 70 -1.08 -3.67 0.20
C ASP A 70 -0.74 -4.88 1.09
N PHE A 71 -1.50 -5.12 2.15
CA PHE A 71 -1.42 -6.38 2.90
C PHE A 71 -2.02 -7.56 2.12
N TRP A 72 -3.17 -7.35 1.48
CA TRP A 72 -3.85 -8.37 0.68
C TRP A 72 -3.23 -8.55 -0.72
N LEU A 73 -2.70 -7.46 -1.25
CA LEU A 73 -2.12 -7.38 -2.59
C LEU A 73 -0.70 -6.78 -2.48
N PRO A 74 0.32 -7.58 -2.11
CA PRO A 74 1.66 -7.08 -1.80
C PRO A 74 2.32 -6.32 -2.96
N PHE A 75 1.98 -6.65 -4.22
CA PHE A 75 2.49 -5.96 -5.41
C PHE A 75 2.05 -4.48 -5.50
N LEU A 76 1.02 -4.08 -4.75
CA LEU A 76 0.60 -2.67 -4.63
C LEU A 76 1.46 -1.89 -3.62
N GLY A 77 2.24 -2.61 -2.83
CA GLY A 77 3.06 -2.06 -1.76
C GLY A 77 4.34 -1.40 -2.26
N LYS A 78 5.11 -0.93 -1.31
CA LYS A 78 6.44 -0.36 -1.52
C LYS A 78 7.44 -1.47 -1.86
N THR A 79 8.32 -1.24 -2.86
CA THR A 79 9.36 -2.20 -3.25
C THR A 79 10.67 -1.49 -3.55
N VAL A 80 11.77 -2.24 -3.65
CA VAL A 80 13.10 -1.71 -4.01
C VAL A 80 13.14 -1.46 -5.51
N LEU A 81 13.34 -0.20 -5.89
CA LEU A 81 13.59 0.24 -7.26
C LEU A 81 14.30 1.59 -7.21
N PRO A 82 15.64 1.64 -7.37
CA PRO A 82 16.39 2.89 -7.34
C PRO A 82 15.93 3.85 -8.42
N SER A 83 15.67 5.11 -8.05
CA SER A 83 15.16 6.13 -8.97
C SER A 83 16.12 6.43 -10.13
N SER A 84 17.42 6.16 -9.96
CA SER A 84 18.43 6.31 -11.00
C SER A 84 18.24 5.35 -12.18
N LEU A 85 17.61 4.20 -11.95
CA LEU A 85 17.33 3.20 -12.99
C LEU A 85 16.12 3.56 -13.84
N ILE A 86 15.33 4.54 -13.43
CA ILE A 86 14.11 4.95 -14.12
C ILE A 86 14.35 6.32 -14.76
N PRO A 87 14.52 6.41 -16.09
CA PRO A 87 14.64 7.69 -16.78
C PRO A 87 13.32 8.47 -16.72
N LEU A 88 13.41 9.78 -16.90
CA LEU A 88 12.22 10.59 -17.21
C LEU A 88 11.67 10.17 -18.56
N LYS A 89 10.35 10.12 -18.66
CA LYS A 89 9.64 9.75 -19.89
C LYS A 89 8.42 10.65 -20.03
N ASP A 90 8.53 11.62 -20.93
CA ASP A 90 7.39 12.44 -21.31
C ASP A 90 6.53 11.70 -22.33
N ILE A 91 5.24 11.92 -22.23
CA ILE A 91 4.28 11.46 -23.24
C ILE A 91 3.45 12.65 -23.72
N VAL A 92 2.98 12.57 -24.96
CA VAL A 92 2.00 13.50 -25.50
C VAL A 92 0.61 12.95 -25.17
N GLY A 93 -0.22 13.76 -24.53
CA GLY A 93 -1.56 13.36 -24.12
C GLY A 93 -2.51 14.56 -24.12
N ASP A 94 -3.80 14.27 -24.04
CA ASP A 94 -4.88 15.25 -24.09
C ASP A 94 -5.40 15.64 -22.69
N THR A 95 -4.93 14.97 -21.65
CA THR A 95 -5.39 15.15 -20.26
C THR A 95 -4.22 15.31 -19.31
N THR A 96 -4.27 16.36 -18.47
CA THR A 96 -3.28 16.61 -17.42
C THR A 96 -3.94 16.48 -16.06
N ILE A 97 -3.32 15.68 -15.19
CA ILE A 97 -3.76 15.48 -13.80
C ILE A 97 -2.64 15.93 -12.88
N GLU A 98 -2.95 16.85 -11.96
CA GLU A 98 -2.00 17.29 -10.95
C GLU A 98 -2.12 16.44 -9.69
N VAL A 99 -0.98 15.99 -9.18
CA VAL A 99 -0.90 15.22 -7.92
C VAL A 99 0.06 15.87 -6.94
N LYS A 100 -0.29 15.81 -5.67
CA LYS A 100 0.57 16.26 -4.58
C LYS A 100 1.41 15.09 -4.08
N VAL A 101 2.73 15.24 -4.17
CA VAL A 101 3.74 14.23 -3.82
C VAL A 101 4.89 14.89 -3.03
N SER A 102 5.94 14.16 -2.76
CA SER A 102 7.17 14.74 -2.20
C SER A 102 7.82 15.69 -3.23
N PRO A 103 8.47 16.82 -2.80
CA PRO A 103 9.16 17.72 -3.71
C PRO A 103 10.36 17.05 -4.39
N ASN A 104 10.64 17.45 -5.64
CA ASN A 104 11.80 17.04 -6.42
C ASN A 104 11.99 15.50 -6.51
N VAL A 105 10.90 14.75 -6.57
CA VAL A 105 10.93 13.28 -6.75
C VAL A 105 10.39 12.89 -8.11
N LYS A 106 10.92 11.80 -8.68
CA LYS A 106 10.34 11.20 -9.86
C LYS A 106 9.01 10.54 -9.50
N VAL A 107 8.03 10.68 -10.40
CA VAL A 107 6.71 10.07 -10.28
C VAL A 107 6.46 9.25 -11.53
N ALA A 108 6.43 7.94 -11.37
CA ALA A 108 6.02 7.01 -12.43
C ALA A 108 4.49 6.88 -12.40
N TYR A 109 3.86 6.99 -13.56
CA TYR A 109 2.40 6.94 -13.68
C TYR A 109 1.95 6.21 -14.93
N TRP A 110 0.72 5.68 -14.89
CA TRP A 110 0.09 5.02 -16.04
C TRP A 110 -1.43 5.07 -15.93
N ALA A 111 -2.09 5.09 -17.06
CA ALA A 111 -3.53 5.06 -17.18
C ALA A 111 -3.99 3.99 -18.17
N SER A 112 -5.28 3.65 -18.15
CA SER A 112 -5.87 2.82 -19.18
C SER A 112 -5.78 3.48 -20.55
N LEU A 113 -5.76 2.66 -21.59
CA LEU A 113 -5.82 3.16 -22.96
C LEU A 113 -7.23 3.68 -23.28
N PRO A 114 -7.36 4.63 -24.24
CA PRO A 114 -8.64 4.88 -24.91
C PRO A 114 -9.08 3.59 -25.61
N GLN A 115 -10.13 2.95 -25.12
CA GLN A 115 -10.56 1.65 -25.65
C GLN A 115 -11.75 1.82 -26.59
N GLN A 116 -11.79 1.02 -27.64
CA GLN A 116 -12.93 0.95 -28.54
C GLN A 116 -14.09 0.12 -27.97
N THR A 117 -13.78 -0.81 -27.05
CA THR A 117 -14.77 -1.65 -26.38
C THR A 117 -14.69 -1.41 -24.86
N THR A 118 -15.85 -1.41 -24.20
CA THR A 118 -15.94 -1.26 -22.76
C THR A 118 -15.62 -2.55 -22.00
N GLU A 119 -15.83 -3.71 -22.62
CA GLU A 119 -15.56 -5.01 -22.03
C GLU A 119 -14.16 -5.49 -22.34
N ILE A 120 -13.44 -5.91 -21.30
CA ILE A 120 -12.09 -6.45 -21.43
C ILE A 120 -12.00 -7.83 -20.76
N PRO A 121 -11.32 -8.80 -21.39
CA PRO A 121 -11.25 -10.17 -20.87
C PRO A 121 -10.41 -10.30 -19.60
N LYS A 122 -9.42 -9.43 -19.41
CA LYS A 122 -8.55 -9.37 -18.23
C LYS A 122 -8.24 -7.92 -17.88
N VAL A 123 -8.02 -7.66 -16.59
CA VAL A 123 -7.71 -6.30 -16.08
C VAL A 123 -6.47 -5.70 -16.75
N GLU A 124 -5.46 -6.51 -17.03
CA GLU A 124 -4.23 -6.09 -17.69
C GLU A 124 -4.45 -5.52 -19.09
N ASN A 125 -5.46 -6.02 -19.80
CA ASN A 125 -5.79 -5.54 -21.15
C ASN A 125 -6.20 -4.06 -21.18
N ALA A 126 -6.64 -3.50 -20.03
CA ALA A 126 -6.94 -2.07 -19.93
C ALA A 126 -5.72 -1.19 -20.19
N TYR A 127 -4.52 -1.67 -19.97
CA TYR A 127 -3.28 -0.90 -20.06
C TYR A 127 -2.46 -1.22 -21.31
N GLY A 128 -2.79 -2.30 -22.05
CA GLY A 128 -2.03 -2.76 -23.20
C GLY A 128 -0.55 -2.90 -22.88
N ASP A 129 0.31 -2.36 -23.73
CA ASP A 129 1.77 -2.34 -23.55
C ASP A 129 2.27 -1.18 -22.68
N TYR A 130 1.40 -0.60 -21.85
CA TYR A 130 1.70 0.56 -21.00
C TYR A 130 2.19 1.80 -21.79
N ASN A 131 1.68 2.01 -22.99
CA ASN A 131 2.03 3.16 -23.80
C ASN A 131 1.44 4.47 -23.26
N ASN A 132 0.38 4.40 -22.46
CA ASN A 132 -0.20 5.54 -21.74
C ASN A 132 0.46 5.67 -20.35
N ALA A 133 1.79 5.75 -20.31
CA ALA A 133 2.59 5.78 -19.10
C ALA A 133 3.82 6.67 -19.26
N GLY A 134 4.12 7.43 -18.22
CA GLY A 134 5.25 8.35 -18.18
C GLY A 134 5.96 8.39 -16.83
N VAL A 135 7.05 9.17 -16.79
CA VAL A 135 7.81 9.46 -15.57
C VAL A 135 8.15 10.94 -15.57
N VAL A 136 7.61 11.68 -14.62
CA VAL A 136 7.83 13.12 -14.47
C VAL A 136 8.53 13.45 -13.18
N LEU A 137 9.15 14.63 -13.10
CA LEU A 137 9.71 15.18 -11.87
C LEU A 137 8.68 16.12 -11.24
N SER A 138 8.41 15.94 -9.96
CA SER A 138 7.62 16.92 -9.19
C SER A 138 8.41 18.21 -8.98
N ASP A 139 7.70 19.31 -8.91
CA ASP A 139 8.30 20.62 -8.63
C ASP A 139 8.75 20.78 -7.18
N LYS A 140 9.34 21.95 -6.86
CA LYS A 140 9.77 22.33 -5.49
C LYS A 140 8.61 22.38 -4.48
N ASN A 141 7.38 22.53 -4.96
CA ASN A 141 6.18 22.55 -4.13
C ASN A 141 5.58 21.13 -3.99
N GLY A 142 6.16 20.11 -4.64
CA GLY A 142 5.66 18.74 -4.65
C GLY A 142 4.46 18.55 -5.55
N ILE A 143 4.30 19.33 -6.61
CA ILE A 143 3.27 19.11 -7.63
C ILE A 143 3.89 18.35 -8.80
N ALA A 144 3.29 17.23 -9.17
CA ALA A 144 3.64 16.49 -10.38
C ALA A 144 2.46 16.54 -11.37
N LYS A 145 2.76 16.88 -12.64
CA LYS A 145 1.80 16.93 -13.73
C LYS A 145 1.87 15.63 -14.52
N LEU A 146 0.84 14.84 -14.43
CA LEU A 146 0.71 13.56 -15.11
C LEU A 146 -0.04 13.78 -16.42
N ILE A 147 0.66 13.72 -17.55
CA ILE A 147 0.08 13.87 -18.87
C ILE A 147 -0.30 12.49 -19.39
N ILE A 148 -1.55 12.28 -19.79
CA ILE A 148 -2.06 11.00 -20.26
C ILE A 148 -2.99 11.21 -21.46
N ASN A 149 -3.16 10.17 -22.27
CA ASN A 149 -4.31 10.08 -23.15
C ASN A 149 -5.53 9.67 -22.34
N LYS A 150 -6.64 10.37 -22.52
CA LYS A 150 -7.86 10.14 -21.75
C LYS A 150 -8.34 8.70 -21.91
N GLY A 151 -8.23 7.92 -20.84
CA GLY A 151 -8.74 6.56 -20.83
C GLY A 151 -10.28 6.51 -20.78
N THR A 152 -10.83 5.34 -21.04
CA THR A 152 -12.27 5.07 -20.92
C THR A 152 -12.58 4.27 -19.65
N ASN A 153 -13.84 4.31 -19.21
CA ASN A 153 -14.34 3.32 -18.27
C ASN A 153 -14.31 1.93 -18.94
N TYR A 154 -14.10 0.90 -18.15
CA TYR A 154 -14.09 -0.47 -18.68
C TYR A 154 -14.73 -1.45 -17.70
N VAL A 155 -15.22 -2.56 -18.23
CA VAL A 155 -15.87 -3.62 -17.45
C VAL A 155 -14.91 -4.80 -17.36
N VAL A 156 -14.59 -5.20 -16.14
CA VAL A 156 -13.77 -6.38 -15.86
C VAL A 156 -14.66 -7.63 -15.77
N PRO A 157 -14.08 -8.85 -15.82
CA PRO A 157 -14.83 -10.09 -15.61
C PRO A 157 -15.74 -9.99 -14.39
N TYR A 158 -16.90 -10.64 -14.47
CA TYR A 158 -18.02 -10.58 -13.52
C TYR A 158 -18.83 -9.27 -13.51
N GLY A 159 -18.74 -8.46 -14.59
CA GLY A 159 -19.60 -7.31 -14.82
C GLY A 159 -19.29 -6.07 -13.95
N ARG A 160 -18.15 -6.03 -13.28
CA ARG A 160 -17.77 -4.86 -12.48
C ARG A 160 -17.22 -3.75 -13.37
N GLU A 161 -17.90 -2.63 -13.40
CA GLU A 161 -17.41 -1.43 -14.06
C GLU A 161 -16.32 -0.74 -13.24
N ILE A 162 -15.23 -0.38 -13.90
CA ILE A 162 -14.11 0.38 -13.36
C ILE A 162 -14.09 1.75 -14.05
N SER A 163 -14.27 2.80 -13.26
CA SER A 163 -14.16 4.17 -13.75
C SER A 163 -12.72 4.47 -14.19
N ARG A 164 -12.59 5.31 -15.21
CA ARG A 164 -11.27 5.79 -15.67
C ARG A 164 -10.46 6.36 -14.50
N HIS A 165 -9.19 6.05 -14.48
CA HIS A 165 -8.28 6.43 -13.40
C HIS A 165 -6.83 6.40 -13.87
N VAL A 166 -5.99 7.11 -13.14
CA VAL A 166 -4.54 7.05 -13.26
C VAL A 166 -3.94 6.44 -12.01
N HIS A 167 -2.97 5.59 -12.20
CA HIS A 167 -2.10 5.09 -11.16
C HIS A 167 -0.80 5.86 -11.14
N TYR A 168 -0.25 6.09 -9.95
CA TYR A 168 1.08 6.65 -9.84
C TYR A 168 1.82 6.13 -8.62
N ARG A 169 3.15 6.22 -8.67
CA ARG A 169 4.08 5.87 -7.60
C ARG A 169 5.19 6.90 -7.49
N GLU A 170 5.54 7.30 -6.28
CA GLU A 170 6.71 8.14 -6.02
C GLU A 170 7.98 7.29 -5.98
N LEU A 171 9.05 7.73 -6.64
CA LEU A 171 10.37 7.12 -6.57
C LEU A 171 11.18 7.86 -5.49
N GLU A 172 11.42 7.20 -4.37
CA GLU A 172 12.17 7.79 -3.25
C GLU A 172 13.66 7.86 -3.59
N GLN A 173 14.22 9.07 -3.68
CA GLN A 173 15.62 9.27 -4.08
C GLN A 173 16.61 8.71 -3.06
N ASP A 174 16.34 8.94 -1.78
CA ASP A 174 17.30 8.68 -0.71
C ASP A 174 17.37 7.21 -0.25
N MET A 175 16.38 6.40 -0.60
CA MET A 175 16.24 5.05 -0.04
C MET A 175 16.19 3.94 -1.09
N GLY A 176 16.26 4.26 -2.37
CA GLY A 176 16.18 3.28 -3.45
C GLY A 176 14.87 2.52 -3.52
N PHE A 177 13.78 3.15 -3.09
CA PHE A 177 12.44 2.53 -3.11
C PHE A 177 11.51 3.26 -4.08
N ILE A 178 10.61 2.48 -4.66
CA ILE A 178 9.40 3.01 -5.26
C ILE A 178 8.24 2.85 -4.26
N GLY A 179 7.49 3.93 -4.05
CA GLY A 179 6.36 3.99 -3.14
C GLY A 179 5.21 3.06 -3.54
N LYS A 180 4.21 2.95 -2.71
CA LYS A 180 2.99 2.19 -3.03
C LYS A 180 2.21 2.81 -4.19
N ILE A 181 1.35 2.02 -4.81
CA ILE A 181 0.46 2.51 -5.87
C ILE A 181 -0.63 3.39 -5.28
N HIS A 182 -0.74 4.60 -5.80
CA HIS A 182 -1.88 5.49 -5.62
C HIS A 182 -2.76 5.46 -6.87
N THR A 183 -4.05 5.70 -6.67
CA THR A 183 -5.04 5.69 -7.77
C THR A 183 -5.92 6.92 -7.64
N ILE A 184 -6.06 7.69 -8.70
CA ILE A 184 -6.94 8.85 -8.80
C ILE A 184 -7.93 8.61 -9.93
N ARG A 185 -9.21 8.82 -9.66
CA ARG A 185 -10.28 8.86 -10.66
C ARG A 185 -10.44 10.29 -11.16
N TYR A 186 -10.78 10.46 -12.43
CA TYR A 186 -10.92 11.77 -13.06
C TYR A 186 -12.05 11.80 -14.10
#